data_45f41ffba9e342541756e870126a97ee
#
_entry.id   45f41ffba9e342541756e870126a97ee
#
_cell.length_a   1.000
_cell.length_b   1.000
_cell.length_c   1.000
_cell.angle_alpha   90.00
_cell.angle_beta   90.00
_cell.angle_gamma   90.00
#
_symmetry.space_group_name_H-M   'P 1'
#
loop_
_entity.id
_entity.type
_entity.pdbx_description
1 polymer ?
#
loop_
_entity_poly.entity_id
_entity_poly.type
_entity_poly.pdbx_seq_one_letter_code
_entity_poly.pdbx_strand_id
1 'polypeptide(L)'
;VVLLAMLTASLACGSGSTTGADATVQALNTQILETATAAALANVNANAAVETARAQAISQSKPAELTATAEAFAPRLAELSKYGVDPAEGRLGWAHPPVTLDASGFRQFEYINYFIGTVATDFVVSMDITWDIVGSIAGCGFVLRSDGNSLALNQYMVIMSRVASGHVVFVTMSNGEVVNYRDIYARYTDKSFSWENLATNRLTVVGRGNTFSIYTNDILIGEVDPTQPPKLPILPPEPERPADANNAQAMQAYKQNKAEYDNVVSEMNSQYAQRLNAFNTSDKIFDKGFIAMVALSESGRKTQCQFNNGWLYLID
;
A
#
# COMPACT_ATOMS: atom_id res chain seq x y z
N VAL A 1 -14.00 -28.09 -4.97
CA VAL A 1 -15.04 -28.89 -4.33
C VAL A 1 -14.53 -30.31 -4.26
N VAL A 2 -14.01 -30.74 -3.09
CA VAL A 2 -13.55 -32.11 -2.85
C VAL A 2 -14.69 -32.84 -2.13
N LEU A 3 -15.27 -33.83 -2.81
CA LEU A 3 -16.29 -34.69 -2.25
C LEU A 3 -15.58 -35.72 -1.34
N LEU A 4 -15.81 -35.65 -0.05
CA LEU A 4 -15.40 -36.63 0.94
C LEU A 4 -16.48 -37.73 1.00
N ALA A 5 -16.24 -38.89 0.40
CA ALA A 5 -17.10 -40.04 0.53
C ALA A 5 -16.73 -40.81 1.83
N MET A 6 -17.58 -40.72 2.86
CA MET A 6 -17.51 -41.59 4.04
C MET A 6 -18.11 -42.93 3.71
N LEU A 7 -17.30 -43.97 3.65
CA LEU A 7 -17.73 -45.36 3.68
C LEU A 7 -17.83 -45.80 5.15
N THR A 8 -19.06 -45.99 5.62
CA THR A 8 -19.34 -46.66 6.89
C THR A 8 -19.31 -48.19 6.65
N ALA A 9 -18.28 -48.85 7.16
CA ALA A 9 -18.22 -50.30 7.20
C ALA A 9 -18.90 -50.79 8.47
N SER A 10 -20.02 -51.48 8.33
CA SER A 10 -20.70 -52.23 9.40
C SER A 10 -19.92 -53.51 9.75
N LEU A 11 -19.45 -53.57 11.00
CA LEU A 11 -18.84 -54.77 11.56
C LEU A 11 -19.93 -55.82 11.81
N ALA A 12 -19.91 -56.91 11.06
CA ALA A 12 -20.59 -58.13 11.40
C ALA A 12 -19.62 -59.07 12.14
N CYS A 13 -19.84 -59.33 13.39
CA CYS A 13 -19.12 -60.35 14.14
C CYS A 13 -19.54 -61.78 13.68
N GLY A 14 -18.59 -62.44 13.02
CA GLY A 14 -18.68 -63.90 12.72
C GLY A 14 -17.35 -64.55 13.08
N SER A 15 -17.37 -65.42 14.07
CA SER A 15 -16.23 -66.25 14.53
C SER A 15 -15.87 -67.29 13.47
N GLY A 16 -14.77 -67.10 12.74
CA GLY A 16 -14.23 -68.06 11.79
C GLY A 16 -12.86 -67.64 11.27
N SER A 17 -11.86 -68.47 11.50
CA SER A 17 -10.45 -68.48 11.05
C SER A 17 -9.87 -67.22 10.33
N THR A 18 -9.04 -66.52 11.04
CA THR A 18 -8.51 -65.15 10.70
C THR A 18 -7.33 -65.12 9.74
N THR A 19 -6.91 -66.16 9.08
CA THR A 19 -5.70 -66.16 8.26
C THR A 19 -5.88 -65.75 6.78
N GLY A 20 -7.10 -65.69 6.27
CA GLY A 20 -7.38 -65.29 4.90
C GLY A 20 -7.76 -63.82 4.73
N ALA A 21 -8.45 -63.23 5.74
CA ALA A 21 -8.93 -61.85 5.68
C ALA A 21 -7.80 -60.82 5.86
N ASP A 22 -6.85 -61.12 6.74
CA ASP A 22 -5.69 -60.22 6.96
C ASP A 22 -4.78 -60.10 5.76
N ALA A 23 -4.54 -61.20 5.01
CA ALA A 23 -3.75 -61.18 3.80
C ALA A 23 -4.41 -60.34 2.67
N THR A 24 -5.74 -60.39 2.57
CA THR A 24 -6.51 -59.63 1.56
C THR A 24 -6.54 -58.15 1.92
N VAL A 25 -6.65 -57.76 3.19
CA VAL A 25 -6.61 -56.38 3.64
C VAL A 25 -5.21 -55.78 3.47
N GLN A 26 -4.15 -56.57 3.75
CA GLN A 26 -2.77 -56.13 3.51
C GLN A 26 -2.48 -55.94 2.04
N ALA A 27 -2.92 -56.84 1.16
CA ALA A 27 -2.78 -56.69 -0.27
C ALA A 27 -3.51 -55.48 -0.83
N LEU A 28 -4.74 -55.20 -0.34
CA LEU A 28 -5.52 -54.02 -0.74
C LEU A 28 -4.87 -52.73 -0.27
N ASN A 29 -4.36 -52.65 0.95
CA ASN A 29 -3.65 -51.51 1.48
C ASN A 29 -2.35 -51.20 0.71
N THR A 30 -1.60 -52.26 0.33
CA THR A 30 -0.40 -52.10 -0.50
C THR A 30 -0.75 -51.56 -1.89
N GLN A 31 -1.82 -52.06 -2.49
CA GLN A 31 -2.27 -51.60 -3.82
C GLN A 31 -2.79 -50.14 -3.78
N ILE A 32 -3.47 -49.75 -2.70
CA ILE A 32 -3.89 -48.35 -2.50
C ILE A 32 -2.67 -47.43 -2.32
N LEU A 33 -1.66 -47.86 -1.56
CA LEU A 33 -0.46 -47.09 -1.31
C LEU A 33 0.38 -46.90 -2.60
N GLU A 34 0.52 -47.96 -3.40
CA GLU A 34 1.21 -47.91 -4.70
C GLU A 34 0.48 -47.01 -5.68
N THR A 35 -0.84 -47.06 -5.75
CA THR A 35 -1.66 -46.19 -6.61
C THR A 35 -1.57 -44.73 -6.20
N ALA A 36 -1.64 -44.44 -4.87
CA ALA A 36 -1.48 -43.09 -4.35
C ALA A 36 -0.08 -42.52 -4.60
N THR A 37 0.95 -43.38 -4.45
CA THR A 37 2.34 -42.97 -4.74
C THR A 37 2.56 -42.70 -6.23
N ALA A 38 2.01 -43.55 -7.11
CA ALA A 38 2.09 -43.34 -8.57
C ALA A 38 1.35 -42.03 -8.99
N ALA A 39 0.19 -41.75 -8.42
CA ALA A 39 -0.56 -40.53 -8.68
C ALA A 39 0.17 -39.27 -8.16
N ALA A 40 0.81 -39.35 -7.01
CA ALA A 40 1.62 -38.27 -6.46
C ALA A 40 2.85 -37.99 -7.34
N LEU A 41 3.55 -39.03 -7.77
CA LEU A 41 4.69 -38.92 -8.71
C LEU A 41 4.29 -38.36 -10.08
N ALA A 42 3.13 -38.75 -10.61
CA ALA A 42 2.59 -38.21 -11.85
C ALA A 42 2.28 -36.70 -11.73
N ASN A 43 1.71 -36.25 -10.61
CA ASN A 43 1.46 -34.85 -10.35
C ASN A 43 2.75 -34.02 -10.20
N VAL A 44 3.77 -34.56 -9.53
CA VAL A 44 5.08 -33.89 -9.40
C VAL A 44 5.75 -33.74 -10.76
N ASN A 45 5.70 -34.80 -11.59
CA ASN A 45 6.28 -34.78 -12.95
C ASN A 45 5.51 -33.83 -13.87
N ALA A 46 4.18 -33.77 -13.77
CA ALA A 46 3.36 -32.82 -14.54
C ALA A 46 3.68 -31.36 -14.15
N ASN A 47 3.81 -31.07 -12.86
CA ASN A 47 4.20 -29.75 -12.40
C ASN A 47 5.61 -29.36 -12.83
N ALA A 48 6.57 -30.28 -12.77
CA ALA A 48 7.93 -30.06 -13.26
C ALA A 48 7.98 -29.82 -14.77
N ALA A 49 7.16 -30.51 -15.55
CA ALA A 49 7.05 -30.29 -17.01
C ALA A 49 6.44 -28.91 -17.32
N VAL A 50 5.42 -28.46 -16.57
CA VAL A 50 4.82 -27.14 -16.72
C VAL A 50 5.84 -26.04 -16.37
N GLU A 51 6.59 -26.18 -15.28
CA GLU A 51 7.63 -25.23 -14.90
C GLU A 51 8.76 -25.17 -15.92
N THR A 52 9.16 -26.32 -16.47
CA THR A 52 10.18 -26.40 -17.52
C THR A 52 9.69 -25.75 -18.84
N ALA A 53 8.44 -25.99 -19.22
CA ALA A 53 7.84 -25.38 -20.41
C ALA A 53 7.70 -23.85 -20.22
N ARG A 54 7.35 -23.40 -19.02
CA ARG A 54 7.26 -21.99 -18.67
C ARG A 54 8.63 -21.31 -18.70
N ALA A 55 9.67 -21.95 -18.16
CA ALA A 55 11.04 -21.45 -18.21
C ALA A 55 11.58 -21.38 -19.65
N GLN A 56 11.26 -22.35 -20.48
CA GLN A 56 11.63 -22.36 -21.91
C GLN A 56 10.88 -21.29 -22.70
N ALA A 57 9.58 -21.09 -22.46
CA ALA A 57 8.80 -20.01 -23.06
C ALA A 57 9.36 -18.63 -22.70
N ILE A 58 9.73 -18.43 -21.42
CA ILE A 58 10.36 -17.21 -20.94
C ILE A 58 11.74 -16.99 -21.58
N SER A 59 12.53 -18.05 -21.80
CA SER A 59 13.86 -17.93 -22.41
C SER A 59 13.83 -17.67 -23.91
N GLN A 60 12.80 -18.13 -24.62
CA GLN A 60 12.64 -17.95 -26.06
C GLN A 60 12.02 -16.61 -26.47
N SER A 61 11.22 -16.02 -25.59
CA SER A 61 10.59 -14.68 -25.81
C SER A 61 11.52 -13.50 -25.51
N LYS A 62 12.61 -13.72 -24.80
CA LYS A 62 13.47 -12.68 -24.23
C LYS A 62 14.11 -11.65 -25.18
N PRO A 63 14.65 -11.94 -26.39
CA PRO A 63 15.39 -10.91 -27.14
C PRO A 63 14.49 -9.86 -27.83
N ALA A 64 13.37 -10.28 -28.42
CA ALA A 64 12.48 -9.37 -29.13
C ALA A 64 11.60 -8.55 -28.19
N GLU A 65 11.13 -9.13 -27.07
CA GLU A 65 10.39 -8.41 -26.03
C GLU A 65 11.27 -7.40 -25.30
N LEU A 66 12.54 -7.72 -25.03
CA LEU A 66 13.47 -6.78 -24.38
C LEU A 66 13.74 -5.53 -25.24
N THR A 67 13.82 -5.68 -26.56
CA THR A 67 14.04 -4.56 -27.48
C THR A 67 12.78 -3.70 -27.62
N ALA A 68 11.62 -4.30 -27.83
CA ALA A 68 10.33 -3.59 -27.89
C ALA A 68 9.99 -2.92 -26.55
N THR A 69 10.33 -3.57 -25.44
CA THR A 69 10.18 -3.02 -24.12
C THR A 69 11.09 -1.81 -23.91
N ALA A 70 12.37 -1.89 -24.30
CA ALA A 70 13.33 -0.79 -24.17
C ALA A 70 12.89 0.45 -24.96
N GLU A 71 12.42 0.28 -26.21
CA GLU A 71 11.91 1.37 -27.03
C GLU A 71 10.63 2.00 -26.44
N ALA A 72 9.70 1.19 -25.92
CA ALA A 72 8.48 1.65 -25.30
C ALA A 72 8.75 2.44 -23.98
N PHE A 73 9.89 2.18 -23.33
CA PHE A 73 10.28 2.83 -22.07
C PHE A 73 11.27 3.98 -22.21
N ALA A 74 11.88 4.16 -23.36
CA ALA A 74 12.82 5.25 -23.61
C ALA A 74 12.26 6.63 -23.19
N PRO A 75 10.98 7.00 -23.46
CA PRO A 75 10.43 8.25 -22.99
C PRO A 75 10.39 8.37 -21.46
N ARG A 76 10.10 7.27 -20.74
CA ARG A 76 10.04 7.26 -19.28
C ARG A 76 11.41 7.33 -18.64
N LEU A 77 12.41 6.67 -19.23
CA LEU A 77 13.80 6.80 -18.80
C LEU A 77 14.31 8.24 -18.95
N ALA A 78 13.90 8.95 -20.01
CA ALA A 78 14.23 10.35 -20.19
C ALA A 78 13.62 11.27 -19.11
N GLU A 79 12.53 10.87 -18.48
CA GLU A 79 11.90 11.61 -17.37
C GLU A 79 12.71 11.52 -16.07
N LEU A 80 13.53 10.48 -15.87
CA LEU A 80 14.29 10.27 -14.63
C LEU A 80 15.20 11.44 -14.26
N SER A 81 15.74 12.12 -15.24
CA SER A 81 16.59 13.31 -15.03
C SER A 81 15.86 14.45 -14.31
N LYS A 82 14.53 14.57 -14.47
CA LYS A 82 13.69 15.54 -13.74
C LYS A 82 13.70 15.31 -12.24
N TYR A 83 13.91 14.06 -11.84
CA TYR A 83 13.91 13.60 -10.46
C TYR A 83 15.33 13.41 -9.90
N GLY A 84 16.35 13.84 -10.63
CA GLY A 84 17.75 13.72 -10.22
C GLY A 84 18.27 12.28 -10.22
N VAL A 85 17.73 11.44 -11.10
CA VAL A 85 18.13 10.02 -11.25
C VAL A 85 18.73 9.81 -12.63
N ASP A 86 19.92 9.20 -12.66
CA ASP A 86 20.55 8.77 -13.92
C ASP A 86 19.92 7.45 -14.39
N PRO A 87 19.44 7.36 -15.64
CA PRO A 87 18.97 6.11 -16.20
C PRO A 87 19.99 4.95 -16.20
N ALA A 88 21.29 5.25 -16.02
CA ALA A 88 22.32 4.24 -15.91
C ALA A 88 22.48 3.66 -14.50
N GLU A 89 21.87 4.27 -13.47
CA GLU A 89 21.99 3.86 -12.05
C GLU A 89 21.03 2.74 -11.65
N GLY A 90 20.33 2.11 -12.58
CA GLY A 90 19.37 1.07 -12.21
C GLY A 90 18.65 0.46 -13.41
N ARG A 91 17.43 0.01 -13.17
CA ARG A 91 16.62 -0.67 -14.18
C ARG A 91 15.12 -0.44 -14.01
N LEU A 92 14.38 -0.66 -15.08
CA LEU A 92 12.92 -0.67 -15.02
C LEU A 92 12.44 -1.85 -14.13
N GLY A 93 11.62 -1.54 -13.13
CA GLY A 93 10.95 -2.53 -12.30
C GLY A 93 9.70 -3.09 -12.99
N TRP A 94 8.80 -2.19 -13.38
CA TRP A 94 7.58 -2.50 -14.13
C TRP A 94 6.98 -1.27 -14.81
N ALA A 95 6.12 -1.53 -15.81
CA ALA A 95 5.09 -0.61 -16.26
C ALA A 95 3.73 -1.21 -15.98
N HIS A 96 2.88 -0.46 -15.34
CA HIS A 96 1.57 -0.94 -14.95
C HIS A 96 0.51 -0.57 -15.99
N PRO A 97 -0.34 -1.52 -16.42
CA PRO A 97 -1.47 -1.18 -17.27
C PRO A 97 -2.45 -0.26 -16.52
N PRO A 98 -3.32 0.47 -17.24
CA PRO A 98 -4.35 1.26 -16.60
C PRO A 98 -5.21 0.41 -15.64
N VAL A 99 -5.52 0.98 -14.47
CA VAL A 99 -6.35 0.29 -13.47
C VAL A 99 -7.24 1.30 -12.74
N THR A 100 -8.42 0.84 -12.32
CA THR A 100 -9.34 1.60 -11.47
C THR A 100 -9.53 0.86 -10.15
N LEU A 101 -9.41 1.59 -9.04
CA LEU A 101 -9.72 1.12 -7.70
C LEU A 101 -10.92 1.89 -7.15
N ASP A 102 -11.80 1.16 -6.46
CA ASP A 102 -12.96 1.71 -5.75
C ASP A 102 -12.88 1.33 -4.28
N ALA A 103 -12.91 2.33 -3.39
CA ALA A 103 -13.02 2.14 -1.95
C ALA A 103 -14.26 2.90 -1.43
N SER A 104 -15.12 2.23 -0.65
CA SER A 104 -16.37 2.82 -0.15
C SER A 104 -16.68 2.45 1.31
N GLY A 105 -15.85 1.64 1.95
CA GLY A 105 -15.98 1.27 3.36
C GLY A 105 -15.41 2.34 4.29
N PHE A 106 -15.92 2.42 5.52
CA PHE A 106 -15.36 3.27 6.57
C PHE A 106 -13.96 2.79 6.97
N ARG A 107 -12.97 3.67 6.93
CA ARG A 107 -11.55 3.39 7.16
C ARG A 107 -11.02 2.25 6.28
N GLN A 108 -11.50 2.18 5.06
CA GLN A 108 -11.11 1.18 4.10
C GLN A 108 -10.02 1.73 3.19
N PHE A 109 -9.04 0.90 2.90
CA PHE A 109 -8.16 1.10 1.75
C PHE A 109 -8.11 -0.17 0.91
N GLU A 110 -8.10 0.03 -0.40
CA GLU A 110 -7.93 -1.01 -1.41
C GLU A 110 -6.63 -0.76 -2.14
N TYR A 111 -5.83 -1.79 -2.36
CA TYR A 111 -4.60 -1.65 -3.14
C TYR A 111 -4.49 -2.75 -4.19
N ILE A 112 -3.76 -2.46 -5.25
CA ILE A 112 -3.50 -3.41 -6.33
C ILE A 112 -2.05 -3.29 -6.81
N ASN A 113 -1.44 -4.44 -7.07
CA ASN A 113 -0.17 -4.56 -7.77
C ASN A 113 -0.15 -5.89 -8.55
N TYR A 114 -0.01 -5.83 -9.88
CA TYR A 114 0.17 -7.02 -10.71
C TYR A 114 1.61 -7.56 -10.67
N PHE A 115 2.54 -6.82 -10.09
CA PHE A 115 3.98 -7.13 -10.02
C PHE A 115 4.47 -7.27 -8.58
N ILE A 116 3.68 -7.91 -7.73
CA ILE A 116 3.93 -8.02 -6.28
C ILE A 116 5.29 -8.68 -5.95
N GLY A 117 5.86 -9.44 -6.88
CA GLY A 117 7.21 -10.02 -6.74
C GLY A 117 8.35 -9.01 -6.95
N THR A 118 8.07 -7.78 -7.42
CA THR A 118 9.07 -6.74 -7.57
C THR A 118 9.29 -6.05 -6.24
N VAL A 119 10.44 -6.28 -5.63
CA VAL A 119 10.86 -5.65 -4.37
C VAL A 119 11.68 -4.42 -4.69
N ALA A 120 11.29 -3.28 -4.14
CA ALA A 120 11.96 -1.99 -4.28
C ALA A 120 12.65 -1.60 -2.96
N THR A 121 13.93 -1.25 -3.06
CA THR A 121 14.73 -0.61 -2.00
C THR A 121 14.79 0.88 -2.30
N ASP A 122 15.60 1.27 -3.28
CA ASP A 122 15.64 2.63 -3.81
C ASP A 122 14.93 2.66 -5.17
N PHE A 123 14.14 3.70 -5.42
CA PHE A 123 13.23 3.66 -6.56
C PHE A 123 12.74 5.05 -6.98
N VAL A 124 12.22 5.09 -8.20
CA VAL A 124 11.28 6.11 -8.67
C VAL A 124 10.00 5.40 -9.07
N VAL A 125 8.87 5.81 -8.50
CA VAL A 125 7.54 5.39 -8.94
C VAL A 125 6.74 6.60 -9.39
N SER A 126 6.11 6.53 -10.55
CA SER A 126 5.34 7.64 -11.13
C SER A 126 4.06 7.13 -11.79
N MET A 127 2.99 7.91 -11.68
CA MET A 127 1.69 7.56 -12.26
C MET A 127 0.78 8.78 -12.39
N ASP A 128 0.00 8.83 -13.46
CA ASP A 128 -1.10 9.78 -13.62
C ASP A 128 -2.33 9.24 -12.88
N ILE A 129 -2.87 10.05 -11.97
CA ILE A 129 -3.99 9.68 -11.11
C ILE A 129 -5.16 10.62 -11.36
N THR A 130 -6.29 10.06 -11.76
CA THR A 130 -7.57 10.76 -11.88
C THR A 130 -8.49 10.23 -10.80
N TRP A 131 -9.11 11.12 -10.03
CA TRP A 131 -9.98 10.72 -8.92
C TRP A 131 -11.41 11.22 -9.04
N ASP A 132 -12.34 10.45 -8.49
CA ASP A 132 -13.71 10.87 -8.19
C ASP A 132 -14.00 10.55 -6.72
N ILE A 133 -13.98 11.57 -5.87
CA ILE A 133 -14.01 11.43 -4.42
C ILE A 133 -15.23 12.13 -3.84
N VAL A 134 -15.98 11.41 -3.00
CA VAL A 134 -17.07 11.96 -2.19
C VAL A 134 -16.68 11.88 -0.73
N GLY A 135 -16.41 13.01 -0.10
CA GLY A 135 -16.01 13.09 1.32
C GLY A 135 -14.70 13.85 1.51
N SER A 136 -14.35 14.14 2.76
CA SER A 136 -13.22 14.99 3.11
C SER A 136 -11.91 14.22 3.31
N ILE A 137 -11.99 12.99 3.82
CA ILE A 137 -10.80 12.16 4.09
C ILE A 137 -10.87 10.94 3.18
N ALA A 138 -10.38 11.14 1.98
CA ALA A 138 -10.30 10.12 0.94
C ALA A 138 -9.23 10.53 -0.06
N GLY A 139 -8.62 9.58 -0.72
CA GLY A 139 -7.54 9.88 -1.66
C GLY A 139 -7.02 8.69 -2.41
N CYS A 140 -6.11 9.00 -3.32
CA CYS A 140 -5.48 8.07 -4.24
C CYS A 140 -3.96 8.23 -4.15
N GLY A 141 -3.22 7.15 -4.28
CA GLY A 141 -1.76 7.23 -4.24
C GLY A 141 -1.05 5.90 -4.26
N PHE A 142 0.04 5.81 -3.52
CA PHE A 142 0.90 4.65 -3.46
C PHE A 142 1.01 4.07 -2.05
N VAL A 143 1.08 2.74 -1.99
CA VAL A 143 1.73 1.98 -0.92
C VAL A 143 3.18 1.79 -1.33
N LEU A 144 4.13 2.01 -0.42
CA LEU A 144 5.56 1.94 -0.67
C LEU A 144 6.22 1.00 0.34
N ARG A 145 7.15 0.18 -0.14
CA ARG A 145 7.94 -0.76 0.68
C ARG A 145 7.08 -1.61 1.63
N SER A 146 5.93 -2.10 1.15
CA SER A 146 5.06 -2.94 1.95
C SER A 146 5.63 -4.35 2.10
N ASP A 147 5.45 -4.93 3.29
CA ASP A 147 5.76 -6.34 3.56
C ASP A 147 4.62 -7.29 3.14
N GLY A 148 3.43 -6.75 2.83
CA GLY A 148 2.26 -7.52 2.41
C GLY A 148 1.61 -8.36 3.50
N ASN A 149 2.01 -8.19 4.75
CA ASN A 149 1.41 -8.90 5.86
C ASN A 149 0.04 -8.32 6.21
N SER A 150 -1.03 -8.91 5.67
CA SER A 150 -2.40 -8.40 5.84
C SER A 150 -2.89 -8.34 7.29
N LEU A 151 -2.24 -9.03 8.22
CA LEU A 151 -2.59 -9.02 9.64
C LEU A 151 -1.86 -7.92 10.43
N ALA A 152 -0.69 -7.49 9.94
CA ALA A 152 0.16 -6.54 10.64
C ALA A 152 1.04 -5.80 9.61
N LEU A 153 0.41 -4.96 8.77
CA LEU A 153 1.08 -4.27 7.67
C LEU A 153 2.17 -3.32 8.17
N ASN A 154 3.37 -3.46 7.59
CA ASN A 154 4.47 -2.51 7.71
C ASN A 154 4.71 -1.88 6.34
N GLN A 155 4.45 -0.59 6.22
CA GLN A 155 4.52 0.11 4.94
C GLN A 155 4.50 1.62 5.10
N TYR A 156 4.86 2.31 4.03
CA TYR A 156 4.54 3.72 3.87
C TYR A 156 3.38 3.89 2.88
N MET A 157 2.68 5.00 2.98
CA MET A 157 1.71 5.43 1.97
C MET A 157 1.92 6.89 1.62
N VAL A 158 1.76 7.23 0.34
CA VAL A 158 1.72 8.61 -0.14
C VAL A 158 0.39 8.80 -0.84
N ILE A 159 -0.49 9.60 -0.24
CA ILE A 159 -1.88 9.77 -0.67
C ILE A 159 -2.13 11.22 -1.05
N MET A 160 -2.55 11.46 -2.29
CA MET A 160 -3.15 12.74 -2.69
C MET A 160 -4.60 12.77 -2.21
N SER A 161 -4.99 13.84 -1.51
CA SER A 161 -6.31 14.01 -0.92
C SER A 161 -6.90 15.38 -1.26
N ARG A 162 -8.22 15.49 -1.25
CA ARG A 162 -8.95 16.76 -1.43
C ARG A 162 -8.93 17.66 -0.20
N VAL A 163 -8.50 17.17 0.96
CA VAL A 163 -8.43 17.96 2.19
C VAL A 163 -7.61 19.21 1.96
N ALA A 164 -8.10 20.35 2.49
CA ALA A 164 -7.43 21.66 2.42
C ALA A 164 -7.05 22.11 1.00
N SER A 165 -7.89 21.83 0.01
CA SER A 165 -7.69 22.24 -1.39
C SER A 165 -6.42 21.68 -2.05
N GLY A 166 -6.12 20.42 -1.80
CA GLY A 166 -4.98 19.75 -2.39
C GLY A 166 -3.87 19.52 -1.37
N HIS A 167 -3.91 18.37 -0.81
CA HIS A 167 -3.07 17.92 0.27
C HIS A 167 -2.50 16.55 -0.10
N VAL A 168 -1.24 16.36 0.13
CA VAL A 168 -0.57 15.06 0.03
C VAL A 168 -0.16 14.67 1.44
N VAL A 169 -0.50 13.47 1.83
CA VAL A 169 -0.09 12.92 3.13
C VAL A 169 0.89 11.76 2.92
N PHE A 170 2.01 11.82 3.62
CA PHE A 170 2.90 10.68 3.79
C PHE A 170 2.56 10.01 5.11
N VAL A 171 2.28 8.71 5.09
CA VAL A 171 1.87 7.93 6.25
C VAL A 171 2.88 6.81 6.49
N THR A 172 3.25 6.59 7.76
CA THR A 172 3.99 5.41 8.22
C THR A 172 3.02 4.50 8.97
N MET A 173 2.88 3.27 8.51
CA MET A 173 2.12 2.22 9.20
C MET A 173 3.08 1.16 9.74
N SER A 174 2.88 0.78 11.01
CA SER A 174 3.60 -0.32 11.64
C SER A 174 2.62 -1.23 12.36
N ASN A 175 2.72 -2.53 12.11
CA ASN A 175 1.81 -3.53 12.65
C ASN A 175 0.32 -3.21 12.40
N GLY A 176 0.01 -2.62 11.23
CA GLY A 176 -1.34 -2.24 10.84
C GLY A 176 -1.85 -0.91 11.40
N GLU A 177 -1.07 -0.25 12.25
CA GLU A 177 -1.44 1.02 12.87
C GLU A 177 -0.68 2.21 12.28
N VAL A 178 -1.33 3.36 12.17
CA VAL A 178 -0.68 4.61 11.74
C VAL A 178 0.16 5.15 12.89
N VAL A 179 1.48 5.12 12.75
CA VAL A 179 2.41 5.58 13.80
C VAL A 179 2.94 6.99 13.56
N ASN A 180 2.92 7.45 12.32
CA ASN A 180 3.32 8.82 11.96
C ASN A 180 2.68 9.24 10.63
N TYR A 181 2.49 10.55 10.46
CA TYR A 181 2.13 11.13 9.17
C TYR A 181 2.73 12.53 8.98
N ARG A 182 2.87 12.92 7.70
CA ARG A 182 3.35 14.23 7.28
C ARG A 182 2.41 14.81 6.26
N ASP A 183 1.92 16.01 6.54
CA ASP A 183 1.08 16.79 5.63
C ASP A 183 1.95 17.65 4.73
N ILE A 184 1.68 17.60 3.43
CA ILE A 184 2.35 18.36 2.39
C ILE A 184 1.27 19.05 1.56
N TYR A 185 1.29 20.37 1.54
CA TYR A 185 0.28 21.16 0.83
C TYR A 185 0.79 21.48 -0.58
N ALA A 186 0.53 20.57 -1.51
CA ALA A 186 1.03 20.61 -2.89
C ALA A 186 0.81 21.97 -3.57
N ARG A 187 -0.39 22.56 -3.48
CA ARG A 187 -0.76 23.82 -4.13
C ARG A 187 0.09 25.04 -3.74
N TYR A 188 0.81 25.00 -2.63
CA TYR A 188 1.71 26.10 -2.28
C TYR A 188 2.94 26.13 -3.17
N THR A 189 3.37 24.98 -3.66
CA THR A 189 4.55 24.82 -4.51
C THR A 189 4.16 24.55 -5.96
N ASP A 190 3.26 23.59 -6.19
CA ASP A 190 2.73 23.22 -7.50
C ASP A 190 1.41 23.96 -7.77
N LYS A 191 1.46 24.98 -8.63
CA LYS A 191 0.27 25.74 -9.04
C LYS A 191 -0.61 25.02 -10.05
N SER A 192 -0.11 23.96 -10.69
CA SER A 192 -0.85 23.12 -11.62
C SER A 192 -1.63 22.01 -10.92
N PHE A 193 -1.37 21.76 -9.63
CA PHE A 193 -2.08 20.75 -8.87
C PHE A 193 -3.58 21.07 -8.78
N SER A 194 -4.40 20.19 -9.31
CA SER A 194 -5.86 20.32 -9.27
C SER A 194 -6.46 19.33 -8.28
N TRP A 195 -7.23 19.86 -7.34
CA TRP A 195 -7.96 19.09 -6.32
C TRP A 195 -9.42 18.79 -6.72
N GLU A 196 -9.83 19.22 -7.91
CA GLU A 196 -11.17 18.99 -8.42
C GLU A 196 -11.41 17.50 -8.75
N ASN A 197 -12.65 17.04 -8.65
CA ASN A 197 -13.04 15.72 -9.14
C ASN A 197 -12.81 15.62 -10.65
N LEU A 198 -12.41 14.44 -11.09
CA LEU A 198 -12.05 14.12 -12.48
C LEU A 198 -10.83 14.87 -13.01
N ALA A 199 -10.15 15.64 -12.15
CA ALA A 199 -8.84 16.17 -12.48
C ALA A 199 -7.78 15.07 -12.43
N THR A 200 -6.81 15.17 -13.32
CA THR A 200 -5.64 14.28 -13.34
C THR A 200 -4.43 15.01 -12.81
N ASN A 201 -3.77 14.42 -11.83
CA ASN A 201 -2.45 14.86 -11.38
C ASN A 201 -1.47 13.70 -11.53
N ARG A 202 -0.23 14.00 -11.86
CA ARG A 202 0.86 13.05 -11.78
C ARG A 202 1.41 13.03 -10.35
N LEU A 203 1.49 11.86 -9.74
CA LEU A 203 2.20 11.65 -8.49
C LEU A 203 3.48 10.88 -8.78
N THR A 204 4.62 11.43 -8.34
CA THR A 204 5.92 10.75 -8.41
C THR A 204 6.55 10.73 -7.04
N VAL A 205 7.13 9.59 -6.67
CA VAL A 205 7.88 9.43 -5.41
C VAL A 205 9.25 8.85 -5.75
N VAL A 206 10.29 9.52 -5.28
CA VAL A 206 11.67 9.01 -5.29
C VAL A 206 12.02 8.59 -3.87
N GLY A 207 12.27 7.30 -3.67
CA GLY A 207 12.77 6.76 -2.41
C GLY A 207 14.26 6.47 -2.52
N ARG A 208 15.08 7.11 -1.67
CA ARG A 208 16.53 6.82 -1.53
C ARG A 208 16.88 6.67 -0.06
N GLY A 209 17.31 5.49 0.37
CA GLY A 209 17.50 5.20 1.79
C GLY A 209 16.23 5.54 2.57
N ASN A 210 16.32 6.40 3.57
CA ASN A 210 15.18 6.83 4.38
C ASN A 210 14.54 8.14 3.90
N THR A 211 14.96 8.70 2.76
CA THR A 211 14.41 9.95 2.24
C THR A 211 13.45 9.66 1.10
N PHE A 212 12.28 10.27 1.16
CA PHE A 212 11.24 10.22 0.13
C PHE A 212 10.98 11.62 -0.40
N SER A 213 11.40 11.87 -1.65
CA SER A 213 11.08 13.12 -2.36
C SER A 213 9.78 12.93 -3.12
N ILE A 214 8.81 13.81 -2.88
CA ILE A 214 7.44 13.71 -3.39
C ILE A 214 7.20 14.84 -4.38
N TYR A 215 6.71 14.46 -5.55
CA TYR A 215 6.43 15.38 -6.67
C TYR A 215 4.96 15.26 -7.08
N THR A 216 4.37 16.40 -7.40
CA THR A 216 3.10 16.47 -8.14
C THR A 216 3.36 17.18 -9.47
N ASN A 217 2.85 16.64 -10.57
CA ASN A 217 3.01 17.21 -11.93
C ASN A 217 4.48 17.60 -12.25
N ASP A 218 5.42 16.73 -11.86
CA ASP A 218 6.87 16.88 -11.99
C ASP A 218 7.50 18.00 -11.10
N ILE A 219 6.73 18.64 -10.22
CA ILE A 219 7.19 19.66 -9.28
C ILE A 219 7.46 19.02 -7.91
N LEU A 220 8.66 19.19 -7.35
CA LEU A 220 8.98 18.76 -5.98
C LEU A 220 8.14 19.56 -4.98
N ILE A 221 7.28 18.89 -4.23
CA ILE A 221 6.41 19.50 -3.22
C ILE A 221 6.91 19.32 -1.80
N GLY A 222 7.78 18.37 -1.56
CA GLY A 222 8.39 18.13 -0.25
C GLY A 222 9.22 16.87 -0.17
N GLU A 223 9.99 16.79 0.90
CA GLU A 223 10.79 15.62 1.27
C GLU A 223 10.39 15.14 2.65
N VAL A 224 10.36 13.82 2.82
CA VAL A 224 10.00 13.18 4.09
C VAL A 224 11.06 12.16 4.47
N ASP A 225 11.51 12.26 5.71
CA ASP A 225 12.29 11.23 6.39
C ASP A 225 11.41 10.65 7.52
N PRO A 226 10.98 9.38 7.42
CA PRO A 226 10.13 8.75 8.43
C PRO A 226 10.82 8.57 9.78
N THR A 227 12.14 8.72 9.87
CA THR A 227 12.89 8.67 11.15
C THR A 227 12.73 9.94 11.98
N GLN A 228 12.25 11.02 11.37
CA GLN A 228 11.99 12.27 12.09
C GLN A 228 10.73 12.17 12.95
N PRO A 229 10.76 12.63 14.20
CA PRO A 229 9.59 12.56 15.09
C PRO A 229 8.41 13.39 14.55
N PRO A 230 7.18 13.13 14.99
CA PRO A 230 6.02 13.95 14.65
C PRO A 230 6.29 15.44 14.90
N LYS A 231 5.82 16.31 14.00
CA LYS A 231 5.90 17.74 14.20
C LYS A 231 4.99 18.16 15.35
N LEU A 232 5.42 19.14 16.14
CA LEU A 232 4.57 19.78 17.13
C LEU A 232 3.32 20.36 16.46
N PRO A 233 2.16 20.25 17.09
CA PRO A 233 0.95 20.86 16.55
C PRO A 233 1.07 22.39 16.55
N ILE A 234 0.54 23.02 15.52
CA ILE A 234 0.38 24.47 15.47
C ILE A 234 -0.88 24.78 16.26
N LEU A 235 -0.71 25.34 17.44
CA LEU A 235 -1.84 25.72 18.29
C LEU A 235 -2.58 26.92 17.71
N PRO A 236 -3.91 26.99 17.84
CA PRO A 236 -4.68 28.16 17.48
C PRO A 236 -4.25 29.37 18.34
N PRO A 237 -4.49 30.60 17.87
CA PRO A 237 -4.23 31.79 18.71
C PRO A 237 -5.11 31.77 19.96
N GLU A 238 -4.53 32.14 21.09
CA GLU A 238 -5.27 32.27 22.35
C GLU A 238 -6.27 33.41 22.24
N PRO A 239 -7.52 33.24 22.72
CA PRO A 239 -8.51 34.31 22.74
C PRO A 239 -8.03 35.52 23.57
N GLU A 240 -8.13 36.71 22.98
CA GLU A 240 -7.76 37.95 23.69
C GLU A 240 -8.76 38.28 24.78
N ARG A 241 -8.23 38.65 25.95
CA ARG A 241 -9.06 39.13 27.07
C ARG A 241 -9.62 40.53 26.75
N PRO A 242 -10.92 40.78 26.93
CA PRO A 242 -11.49 42.10 26.75
C PRO A 242 -10.77 43.17 27.57
N ALA A 243 -10.52 44.32 26.98
CA ALA A 243 -9.86 45.46 27.64
C ALA A 243 -10.72 46.01 28.77
N ASP A 244 -12.06 46.04 28.62
CA ASP A 244 -13.01 46.41 29.69
C ASP A 244 -13.49 45.18 30.46
N ALA A 245 -12.90 44.96 31.60
CA ALA A 245 -13.25 43.85 32.50
C ALA A 245 -14.66 43.98 33.12
N ASN A 246 -15.27 45.18 33.08
CA ASN A 246 -16.60 45.40 33.62
C ASN A 246 -17.71 45.08 32.62
N ASN A 247 -17.37 44.90 31.35
CA ASN A 247 -18.33 44.44 30.34
C ASN A 247 -18.64 42.95 30.55
N ALA A 248 -19.72 42.69 31.29
CA ALA A 248 -20.11 41.33 31.69
C ALA A 248 -20.34 40.41 30.46
N GLN A 249 -20.92 40.91 29.38
CA GLN A 249 -21.20 40.14 28.18
C GLN A 249 -19.89 39.75 27.46
N ALA A 250 -18.97 40.70 27.29
CA ALA A 250 -17.66 40.45 26.67
C ALA A 250 -16.82 39.46 27.50
N MET A 251 -16.86 39.60 28.84
CA MET A 251 -16.18 38.70 29.76
C MET A 251 -16.77 37.27 29.73
N GLN A 252 -18.10 37.15 29.60
CA GLN A 252 -18.73 35.83 29.47
C GLN A 252 -18.35 35.16 28.15
N ALA A 253 -18.38 35.88 27.03
CA ALA A 253 -17.93 35.39 25.73
C ALA A 253 -16.44 34.97 25.77
N TYR A 254 -15.58 35.79 26.37
CA TYR A 254 -14.17 35.42 26.55
C TYR A 254 -14.00 34.13 27.36
N LYS A 255 -14.73 33.95 28.47
CA LYS A 255 -14.65 32.72 29.27
C LYS A 255 -15.08 31.50 28.50
N GLN A 256 -16.11 31.59 27.65
CA GLN A 256 -16.55 30.49 26.80
C GLN A 256 -15.48 30.16 25.74
N ASN A 257 -15.00 31.16 25.01
CA ASN A 257 -13.97 30.97 23.99
C ASN A 257 -12.66 30.45 24.59
N LYS A 258 -12.30 30.93 25.80
CA LYS A 258 -11.10 30.42 26.48
C LYS A 258 -11.25 28.98 26.93
N ALA A 259 -12.41 28.56 27.42
CA ALA A 259 -12.68 27.17 27.78
C ALA A 259 -12.64 26.25 26.53
N GLU A 260 -13.21 26.70 25.41
CA GLU A 260 -13.13 25.98 24.14
C GLU A 260 -11.68 25.86 23.64
N TYR A 261 -10.92 26.96 23.65
CA TYR A 261 -9.50 27.00 23.35
C TYR A 261 -8.68 26.00 24.20
N ASP A 262 -8.88 26.01 25.53
CA ASP A 262 -8.17 25.15 26.47
C ASP A 262 -8.49 23.68 26.20
N ASN A 263 -9.73 23.32 25.83
CA ASN A 263 -10.12 21.99 25.42
C ASN A 263 -9.42 21.57 24.13
N VAL A 264 -9.42 22.43 23.11
CA VAL A 264 -8.76 22.17 21.83
C VAL A 264 -7.26 21.97 22.01
N VAL A 265 -6.59 22.84 22.78
CA VAL A 265 -5.16 22.72 23.07
C VAL A 265 -4.84 21.44 23.83
N SER A 266 -5.67 21.10 24.83
CA SER A 266 -5.52 19.85 25.59
C SER A 266 -5.65 18.61 24.70
N GLU A 267 -6.64 18.59 23.81
CA GLU A 267 -6.85 17.51 22.85
C GLU A 267 -5.67 17.39 21.86
N MET A 268 -5.23 18.51 21.27
CA MET A 268 -4.08 18.54 20.36
C MET A 268 -2.79 18.02 21.01
N ASN A 269 -2.53 18.43 22.27
CA ASN A 269 -1.37 17.96 23.02
C ASN A 269 -1.48 16.47 23.36
N SER A 270 -2.67 15.99 23.73
CA SER A 270 -2.91 14.56 23.98
C SER A 270 -2.68 13.71 22.72
N GLN A 271 -3.23 14.13 21.58
CA GLN A 271 -3.03 13.47 20.29
C GLN A 271 -1.55 13.47 19.87
N TYR A 272 -0.84 14.58 20.10
CA TYR A 272 0.59 14.66 19.85
C TYR A 272 1.38 13.68 20.73
N ALA A 273 1.09 13.62 22.03
CA ALA A 273 1.74 12.71 22.95
C ALA A 273 1.50 11.24 22.58
N GLN A 274 0.27 10.89 22.19
CA GLN A 274 -0.05 9.54 21.70
C GLN A 274 0.74 9.20 20.44
N ARG A 275 0.80 10.10 19.45
CA ARG A 275 1.59 9.91 18.22
C ARG A 275 3.08 9.79 18.50
N LEU A 276 3.62 10.63 19.38
CA LEU A 276 5.03 10.57 19.76
C LEU A 276 5.37 9.25 20.46
N ASN A 277 4.47 8.76 21.31
CA ASN A 277 4.63 7.45 21.95
C ASN A 277 4.60 6.32 20.92
N ALA A 278 3.60 6.30 20.04
CA ALA A 278 3.51 5.31 18.96
C ALA A 278 4.76 5.34 18.06
N PHE A 279 5.23 6.54 17.69
CA PHE A 279 6.45 6.74 16.93
C PHE A 279 7.68 6.18 17.64
N ASN A 280 7.81 6.36 18.95
CA ASN A 280 8.97 5.92 19.72
C ASN A 280 8.98 4.40 19.98
N THR A 281 7.81 3.76 20.01
CA THR A 281 7.64 2.35 20.37
C THR A 281 7.45 1.41 19.18
N SER A 282 7.25 1.95 17.97
CA SER A 282 6.99 1.16 16.77
C SER A 282 8.17 1.18 15.80
N ASP A 283 8.28 0.15 14.99
CA ASP A 283 9.15 0.16 13.84
C ASP A 283 8.66 1.19 12.82
N LYS A 284 9.58 1.93 12.22
CA LYS A 284 9.28 3.02 11.30
C LYS A 284 10.21 3.08 10.09
N ILE A 285 11.16 2.16 10.02
CA ILE A 285 12.11 2.04 8.92
C ILE A 285 11.82 0.72 8.22
N PHE A 286 11.40 0.81 6.98
CA PHE A 286 11.16 -0.33 6.10
C PHE A 286 12.07 -0.18 4.90
N ASP A 287 13.15 -0.97 4.87
CA ASP A 287 14.23 -0.82 3.89
C ASP A 287 13.78 -1.21 2.48
N LYS A 288 12.88 -2.18 2.38
CA LYS A 288 12.42 -2.73 1.11
C LYS A 288 11.03 -3.34 1.20
N GLY A 289 10.38 -3.44 0.07
CA GLY A 289 9.08 -4.09 -0.06
C GLY A 289 8.48 -3.84 -1.43
N PHE A 290 7.27 -4.30 -1.65
CA PHE A 290 6.58 -4.01 -2.90
C PHE A 290 5.96 -2.60 -2.90
N ILE A 291 5.66 -2.11 -4.11
CA ILE A 291 4.94 -0.85 -4.33
C ILE A 291 3.62 -1.18 -5.01
N ALA A 292 2.53 -0.56 -4.55
CA ALA A 292 1.19 -0.75 -5.09
C ALA A 292 0.44 0.58 -5.22
N MET A 293 -0.57 0.63 -6.09
CA MET A 293 -1.56 1.71 -6.12
C MET A 293 -2.56 1.51 -5.00
N VAL A 294 -3.04 2.61 -4.41
CA VAL A 294 -4.01 2.56 -3.32
C VAL A 294 -5.11 3.59 -3.48
N ALA A 295 -6.34 3.17 -3.16
CA ALA A 295 -7.49 4.04 -2.93
C ALA A 295 -7.86 3.98 -1.44
N LEU A 296 -8.03 5.15 -0.81
CA LEU A 296 -8.36 5.29 0.61
C LEU A 296 -9.70 5.97 0.80
N SER A 297 -10.56 5.42 1.64
CA SER A 297 -11.81 6.02 2.11
C SER A 297 -11.90 5.97 3.63
N GLU A 298 -11.67 7.09 4.31
CA GLU A 298 -11.84 7.22 5.75
C GLU A 298 -13.31 7.49 6.16
N SER A 299 -14.05 8.21 5.31
CA SER A 299 -15.41 8.64 5.60
C SER A 299 -16.48 7.59 5.30
N GLY A 300 -16.13 6.46 4.71
CA GLY A 300 -17.07 5.45 4.24
C GLY A 300 -17.86 5.87 3.00
N ARG A 301 -17.41 6.90 2.29
CA ARG A 301 -17.99 7.37 1.04
C ARG A 301 -17.13 6.95 -0.14
N LYS A 302 -17.73 6.94 -1.34
CA LYS A 302 -17.06 6.54 -2.57
C LYS A 302 -15.76 7.28 -2.79
N THR A 303 -14.69 6.52 -3.00
CA THR A 303 -13.41 6.97 -3.53
C THR A 303 -13.09 6.12 -4.76
N GLN A 304 -13.06 6.71 -5.94
CA GLN A 304 -12.63 6.05 -7.16
C GLN A 304 -11.34 6.67 -7.64
N CYS A 305 -10.34 5.83 -7.87
CA CYS A 305 -9.01 6.21 -8.33
C CYS A 305 -8.70 5.51 -9.65
N GLN A 306 -8.47 6.27 -10.71
CA GLN A 306 -8.01 5.77 -11.99
C GLN A 306 -6.52 6.04 -12.13
N PHE A 307 -5.76 5.00 -12.37
CA PHE A 307 -4.30 5.04 -12.48
C PHE A 307 -3.90 4.74 -13.92
N ASN A 308 -3.12 5.64 -14.51
CA ASN A 308 -2.66 5.54 -15.89
C ASN A 308 -1.16 5.84 -15.97
N ASN A 309 -0.50 5.38 -17.03
CA ASN A 309 0.90 5.65 -17.32
C ASN A 309 1.87 5.30 -16.18
N GLY A 310 1.50 4.29 -15.37
CA GLY A 310 2.29 3.88 -14.21
C GLY A 310 3.59 3.20 -14.57
N TRP A 311 4.67 3.55 -13.88
CA TRP A 311 5.94 2.88 -14.00
C TRP A 311 6.74 2.94 -12.69
N LEU A 312 7.60 1.93 -12.52
CA LEU A 312 8.56 1.82 -11.44
C LEU A 312 9.96 1.65 -12.04
N TYR A 313 10.90 2.45 -11.59
CA TYR A 313 12.31 2.30 -11.83
C TYR A 313 13.02 1.96 -10.52
N LEU A 314 13.83 0.91 -10.51
CA LEU A 314 14.63 0.47 -9.39
C LEU A 314 16.03 1.07 -9.52
N ILE A 315 16.48 1.78 -8.49
CA ILE A 315 17.83 2.33 -8.38
C ILE A 315 18.68 1.27 -7.70
N ASP A 316 19.85 0.93 -8.30
CA ASP A 316 20.76 -0.13 -7.82
C ASP A 316 21.75 0.41 -6.77
#